data_281362b476dc763f6634d552ec1a1d98
#
_entry.id   281362b476dc763f6634d552ec1a1d98
#
_cell.length_a   1.000
_cell.length_b   1.000
_cell.length_c   1.000
_cell.angle_alpha   90.00
_cell.angle_beta   90.00
_cell.angle_gamma   90.00
#
_symmetry.space_group_name_H-M   'P 1'
#
loop_
_entity.id
_entity.type
_entity.pdbx_description
1 polymer ?
#
loop_
_entity_poly.entity_id
_entity_poly.type
_entity_poly.pdbx_seq_one_letter_code
_entity_poly.pdbx_strand_id
1 'polypeptide(L)'
;MMEKDMMVRGVAYDLNVAKIGLFDVPDKPGVASMLFKSLAERRVNVDMIIQSAMRDDMNDIAFTVGKDELETAVEVVKAVNEAVGAGGLTFDANLAKVSIVGAGMVSRPGVVAMMFESLADEGINIDMIATSEIKVSCVVSACDAKRAVQAIHKTFELEGDVAANDEGFKAG
;
A
#
# COMPACT_ATOMS: atom_id res chain seq x y z
N MET A 1 -1.06 9.17 -35.12
CA MET A 1 -0.62 7.93 -34.49
C MET A 1 -0.25 8.27 -33.05
N MET A 2 -1.12 7.96 -32.18
CA MET A 2 -0.91 8.25 -30.76
C MET A 2 0.27 7.43 -30.30
N GLU A 3 1.27 8.11 -29.80
CA GLU A 3 2.33 7.47 -29.05
C GLU A 3 1.71 6.68 -27.89
N LYS A 4 1.50 5.39 -28.12
CA LYS A 4 1.47 4.39 -27.08
C LYS A 4 2.90 4.26 -26.52
N ASP A 5 3.50 5.39 -26.21
CA ASP A 5 4.73 5.37 -25.44
C ASP A 5 4.32 4.88 -24.06
N MET A 6 4.59 3.63 -23.87
CA MET A 6 4.21 2.83 -22.72
C MET A 6 4.85 3.41 -21.48
N MET A 7 4.11 4.31 -20.85
CA MET A 7 4.49 4.83 -19.55
C MET A 7 4.44 3.72 -18.51
N VAL A 8 3.49 2.78 -18.66
CA VAL A 8 3.43 1.58 -17.84
C VAL A 8 4.27 0.49 -18.50
N ARG A 9 5.35 0.10 -17.84
CA ARG A 9 6.29 -0.92 -18.32
C ARG A 9 6.03 -2.30 -17.74
N GLY A 10 5.35 -2.37 -16.61
CA GLY A 10 5.10 -3.64 -15.96
C GLY A 10 4.08 -3.54 -14.84
N VAL A 11 3.61 -4.70 -14.43
CA VAL A 11 2.80 -4.93 -13.24
C VAL A 11 3.59 -5.82 -12.30
N ALA A 12 3.65 -5.46 -11.04
CA ALA A 12 4.25 -6.27 -9.98
C ALA A 12 3.22 -6.54 -8.89
N TYR A 13 3.37 -7.63 -8.17
CA TYR A 13 2.56 -7.89 -6.98
C TYR A 13 3.39 -8.50 -5.86
N ASP A 14 2.95 -8.25 -4.63
CA ASP A 14 3.57 -8.75 -3.42
C ASP A 14 2.48 -9.33 -2.52
N LEU A 15 2.63 -10.58 -2.13
CA LEU A 15 1.72 -11.30 -1.22
C LEU A 15 2.16 -11.22 0.25
N ASN A 16 3.35 -10.74 0.51
CA ASN A 16 3.90 -10.57 1.86
C ASN A 16 3.51 -9.19 2.42
N VAL A 17 2.23 -8.94 2.52
CA VAL A 17 1.68 -7.64 2.95
C VAL A 17 0.64 -7.84 4.04
N ALA A 18 0.82 -7.11 5.13
CA ALA A 18 -0.17 -6.94 6.18
C ALA A 18 -0.36 -5.46 6.47
N LYS A 19 -1.57 -5.07 6.81
CA LYS A 19 -1.92 -3.69 7.18
C LYS A 19 -2.16 -3.62 8.68
N ILE A 20 -1.70 -2.52 9.28
CA ILE A 20 -2.00 -2.14 10.64
C ILE A 20 -2.61 -0.74 10.62
N GLY A 21 -3.68 -0.53 11.37
CA GLY A 21 -4.31 0.77 11.55
C GLY A 21 -4.38 1.16 13.01
N LEU A 22 -4.08 2.42 13.30
CA LEU A 22 -4.35 3.10 14.55
C LEU A 22 -5.47 4.10 14.34
N PHE A 23 -6.48 4.06 15.21
CA PHE A 23 -7.65 4.93 15.13
C PHE A 23 -7.61 6.00 16.20
N ASP A 24 -8.25 7.15 15.89
CA ASP A 24 -8.42 8.25 16.82
C ASP A 24 -7.08 8.64 17.48
N VAL A 25 -6.07 8.80 16.65
CA VAL A 25 -4.74 9.20 17.08
C VAL A 25 -4.74 10.72 17.30
N PRO A 26 -4.32 11.19 18.49
CA PRO A 26 -4.21 12.63 18.72
C PRO A 26 -3.31 13.31 17.70
N ASP A 27 -3.80 14.37 17.07
CA ASP A 27 -3.06 15.12 16.07
C ASP A 27 -2.10 16.10 16.75
N LYS A 28 -0.95 15.58 17.16
CA LYS A 28 0.11 16.32 17.83
C LYS A 28 1.46 16.08 17.16
N PRO A 29 2.34 17.08 17.12
CA PRO A 29 3.72 16.85 16.73
C PRO A 29 4.37 15.74 17.56
N GLY A 30 5.08 14.82 16.88
CA GLY A 30 5.84 13.76 17.53
C GLY A 30 5.13 12.41 17.65
N VAL A 31 3.82 12.30 17.43
CA VAL A 31 3.11 11.01 17.53
C VAL A 31 3.56 10.06 16.40
N ALA A 32 3.57 10.52 15.16
CA ALA A 32 4.06 9.73 14.03
C ALA A 32 5.53 9.36 14.22
N SER A 33 6.35 10.28 14.70
CA SER A 33 7.75 10.02 15.02
C SER A 33 7.92 8.92 16.06
N MET A 34 7.16 8.96 17.13
CA MET A 34 7.16 7.92 18.16
C MET A 34 6.82 6.54 17.58
N LEU A 35 5.76 6.47 16.79
CA LEU A 35 5.28 5.23 16.18
C LEU A 35 6.36 4.61 15.28
N PHE A 36 6.83 5.35 14.30
CA PHE A 36 7.76 4.82 13.31
C PHE A 36 9.18 4.61 13.84
N LYS A 37 9.60 5.42 14.81
CA LYS A 37 10.86 5.17 15.53
C LYS A 37 10.79 3.86 16.32
N SER A 38 9.72 3.62 17.04
CA SER A 38 9.53 2.39 17.81
C SER A 38 9.50 1.15 16.91
N LEU A 39 8.88 1.24 15.73
CA LEU A 39 8.92 0.17 14.74
C LEU A 39 10.34 -0.07 14.21
N ALA A 40 11.07 1.00 13.91
CA ALA A 40 12.45 0.93 13.42
C ALA A 40 13.41 0.30 14.45
N GLU A 41 13.26 0.62 15.73
CA GLU A 41 14.04 0.03 16.83
C GLU A 41 13.85 -1.49 16.93
N ARG A 42 12.66 -1.98 16.56
CA ARG A 42 12.36 -3.42 16.47
C ARG A 42 12.64 -4.01 15.09
N ARG A 43 13.29 -3.25 14.20
CA ARG A 43 13.65 -3.63 12.82
C ARG A 43 12.46 -4.02 11.96
N VAL A 44 11.30 -3.41 12.18
CA VAL A 44 10.13 -3.55 11.33
C VAL A 44 10.22 -2.57 10.17
N ASN A 45 10.18 -3.10 8.96
CA ASN A 45 10.15 -2.29 7.75
C ASN A 45 8.71 -1.90 7.40
N VAL A 46 8.50 -0.62 7.22
CA VAL A 46 7.21 -0.05 6.80
C VAL A 46 7.30 0.31 5.32
N ASP A 47 6.32 -0.12 4.53
CA ASP A 47 6.30 0.14 3.08
C ASP A 47 5.38 1.32 2.73
N MET A 48 4.08 1.19 2.94
CA MET A 48 3.09 2.22 2.66
C MET A 48 2.61 2.86 3.96
N ILE A 49 2.40 4.17 3.94
CA ILE A 49 1.84 4.92 5.08
C ILE A 49 0.73 5.82 4.56
N ILE A 50 -0.43 5.76 5.20
CA ILE A 50 -1.56 6.64 4.92
C ILE A 50 -2.05 7.22 6.23
N GLN A 51 -2.23 8.54 6.24
CA GLN A 51 -2.83 9.26 7.33
C GLN A 51 -4.11 9.92 6.83
N SER A 52 -5.21 9.75 7.56
CA SER A 52 -6.46 10.40 7.21
C SER A 52 -6.42 11.92 7.48
N ALA A 53 -7.35 12.63 6.89
CA ALA A 53 -7.57 14.02 7.26
C ALA A 53 -7.99 14.12 8.73
N MET A 54 -7.49 15.15 9.40
CA MET A 54 -7.84 15.45 10.78
C MET A 54 -9.35 15.71 10.93
N ARG A 55 -9.93 15.10 11.96
CA ARG A 55 -11.29 15.35 12.39
C ARG A 55 -11.32 15.34 13.92
N ASP A 56 -11.90 16.37 14.51
CA ASP A 56 -11.98 16.52 15.98
C ASP A 56 -10.61 16.41 16.69
N ASP A 57 -9.57 17.01 16.10
CA ASP A 57 -8.17 16.95 16.56
C ASP A 57 -7.58 15.54 16.62
N MET A 58 -8.15 14.61 15.84
CA MET A 58 -7.69 13.22 15.69
C MET A 58 -7.57 12.83 14.25
N ASN A 59 -6.73 11.84 13.98
CA ASN A 59 -6.61 11.20 12.68
C ASN A 59 -6.41 9.69 12.82
N ASP A 60 -6.53 8.98 11.72
CA ASP A 60 -6.18 7.58 11.64
C ASP A 60 -4.86 7.42 10.89
N ILE A 61 -4.03 6.51 11.32
CA ILE A 61 -2.77 6.16 10.67
C ILE A 61 -2.84 4.69 10.27
N ALA A 62 -2.67 4.40 9.00
CA ALA A 62 -2.56 3.04 8.49
C ALA A 62 -1.22 2.86 7.78
N PHE A 63 -0.62 1.70 7.92
CA PHE A 63 0.62 1.38 7.24
C PHE A 63 0.73 -0.12 6.96
N THR A 64 1.61 -0.48 6.03
CA THR A 64 1.85 -1.87 5.68
C THR A 64 3.22 -2.33 6.12
N VAL A 65 3.26 -3.60 6.52
CA VAL A 65 4.47 -4.34 6.88
C VAL A 65 4.46 -5.69 6.18
N GLY A 66 5.57 -6.42 6.19
CA GLY A 66 5.57 -7.82 5.78
C GLY A 66 4.75 -8.68 6.76
N LYS A 67 4.10 -9.73 6.27
CA LYS A 67 3.34 -10.66 7.13
C LYS A 67 4.20 -11.30 8.21
N ASP A 68 5.46 -11.57 7.89
CA ASP A 68 6.48 -12.11 8.79
C ASP A 68 6.86 -11.15 9.93
N GLU A 69 6.64 -9.85 9.75
CA GLU A 69 6.89 -8.81 10.75
C GLU A 69 5.64 -8.38 11.52
N LEU A 70 4.47 -8.90 11.17
CA LEU A 70 3.17 -8.44 11.71
C LEU A 70 3.09 -8.59 13.23
N GLU A 71 3.48 -9.70 13.78
CA GLU A 71 3.39 -9.95 15.22
C GLU A 71 4.22 -8.93 16.01
N THR A 72 5.47 -8.73 15.61
CA THR A 72 6.34 -7.69 16.20
C THR A 72 5.76 -6.30 16.06
N ALA A 73 5.26 -5.98 14.87
CA ALA A 73 4.64 -4.67 14.61
C ALA A 73 3.41 -4.43 15.49
N VAL A 74 2.55 -5.42 15.65
CA VAL A 74 1.36 -5.33 16.52
C VAL A 74 1.74 -5.08 17.98
N GLU A 75 2.77 -5.75 18.49
CA GLU A 75 3.27 -5.49 19.85
C GLU A 75 3.71 -4.04 20.05
N VAL A 76 4.46 -3.51 19.08
CA VAL A 76 4.91 -2.11 19.10
C VAL A 76 3.74 -1.14 19.07
N VAL A 77 2.79 -1.39 18.16
CA VAL A 77 1.63 -0.52 17.98
C VAL A 77 0.74 -0.52 19.22
N LYS A 78 0.57 -1.65 19.89
CA LYS A 78 -0.16 -1.72 21.18
C LYS A 78 0.47 -0.82 22.23
N ALA A 79 1.79 -0.87 22.37
CA ALA A 79 2.50 -0.03 23.34
C ALA A 79 2.38 1.46 23.00
N VAL A 80 2.48 1.81 21.72
CA VAL A 80 2.30 3.20 21.27
C VAL A 80 0.86 3.67 21.48
N ASN A 81 -0.13 2.82 21.16
CA ASN A 81 -1.55 3.12 21.38
C ASN A 81 -1.84 3.51 22.85
N GLU A 82 -1.29 2.77 23.79
CA GLU A 82 -1.40 3.07 25.22
C GLU A 82 -0.69 4.38 25.58
N ALA A 83 0.51 4.61 25.03
CA ALA A 83 1.31 5.79 25.36
C ALA A 83 0.72 7.10 24.84
N VAL A 84 0.09 7.08 23.67
CA VAL A 84 -0.48 8.29 23.03
C VAL A 84 -1.96 8.48 23.31
N GLY A 85 -2.64 7.47 23.86
CA GLY A 85 -4.07 7.52 24.12
C GLY A 85 -4.92 7.47 22.85
N ALA A 86 -4.51 6.70 21.86
CA ALA A 86 -5.31 6.47 20.65
C ALA A 86 -6.55 5.60 20.94
N GLY A 87 -7.52 5.61 20.04
CA GLY A 87 -8.81 4.94 20.23
C GLY A 87 -8.76 3.43 20.06
N GLY A 88 -7.76 2.89 19.38
CA GLY A 88 -7.60 1.48 19.16
C GLY A 88 -6.76 1.13 17.96
N LEU A 89 -6.59 -0.17 17.72
CA LEU A 89 -5.84 -0.68 16.57
C LEU A 89 -6.58 -1.81 15.87
N THR A 90 -6.27 -2.00 14.60
CA THR A 90 -6.70 -3.16 13.80
C THR A 90 -5.56 -3.65 12.95
N PHE A 91 -5.65 -4.89 12.48
CA PHE A 91 -4.69 -5.43 11.50
C PHE A 91 -5.36 -6.44 10.58
N ASP A 92 -4.82 -6.58 9.39
CA ASP A 92 -5.25 -7.55 8.38
C ASP A 92 -4.03 -8.11 7.65
N ALA A 93 -3.90 -9.43 7.64
CA ALA A 93 -2.81 -10.15 6.97
C ALA A 93 -3.22 -10.78 5.64
N ASN A 94 -4.49 -10.68 5.23
CA ASN A 94 -5.02 -11.26 4.00
C ASN A 94 -5.02 -10.27 2.83
N LEU A 95 -3.89 -9.63 2.62
CA LEU A 95 -3.72 -8.55 1.66
C LEU A 95 -2.61 -8.86 0.66
N ALA A 96 -2.69 -8.18 -0.48
CA ALA A 96 -1.66 -8.14 -1.49
C ALA A 96 -1.48 -6.72 -1.99
N LYS A 97 -0.26 -6.36 -2.35
CA LYS A 97 0.04 -5.10 -3.01
C LYS A 97 0.22 -5.34 -4.50
N VAL A 98 -0.52 -4.61 -5.33
CA VAL A 98 -0.42 -4.64 -6.78
C VAL A 98 0.05 -3.27 -7.26
N SER A 99 1.05 -3.25 -8.13
CA SER A 99 1.68 -2.01 -8.58
C SER A 99 1.83 -1.99 -10.09
N ILE A 100 1.60 -0.82 -10.68
CA ILE A 100 2.08 -0.50 -12.03
C ILE A 100 3.38 0.27 -11.91
N VAL A 101 4.31 -0.03 -12.79
CA VAL A 101 5.64 0.58 -12.81
C VAL A 101 5.90 1.20 -14.19
N GLY A 102 6.42 2.41 -14.20
CA GLY A 102 6.78 3.12 -15.42
C GLY A 102 7.30 4.52 -15.14
N ALA A 103 7.92 5.14 -16.13
CA ALA A 103 8.43 6.50 -15.99
C ALA A 103 7.38 7.53 -16.43
N GLY A 104 7.32 8.67 -15.75
CA GLY A 104 6.48 9.80 -16.15
C GLY A 104 4.98 9.63 -15.94
N MET A 105 4.53 8.65 -15.14
CA MET A 105 3.11 8.43 -14.86
C MET A 105 2.43 9.61 -14.16
N VAL A 106 3.17 10.37 -13.38
CA VAL A 106 2.67 11.54 -12.64
C VAL A 106 2.14 12.63 -13.58
N SER A 107 2.72 12.76 -14.76
CA SER A 107 2.29 13.73 -15.76
C SER A 107 1.11 13.31 -16.63
N ARG A 108 0.57 12.10 -16.39
CA ARG A 108 -0.56 11.55 -17.16
C ARG A 108 -1.66 11.01 -16.25
N PRO A 109 -2.63 11.83 -15.89
CA PRO A 109 -3.70 11.46 -14.96
C PRO A 109 -4.55 10.28 -15.46
N GLY A 110 -4.63 10.05 -16.76
CA GLY A 110 -5.37 8.93 -17.35
C GLY A 110 -4.83 7.55 -16.97
N VAL A 111 -3.53 7.42 -16.68
CA VAL A 111 -2.92 6.14 -16.28
C VAL A 111 -3.48 5.63 -14.97
N VAL A 112 -3.57 6.48 -13.97
CA VAL A 112 -4.15 6.13 -12.66
C VAL A 112 -5.62 5.76 -12.78
N ALA A 113 -6.37 6.54 -13.54
CA ALA A 113 -7.79 6.28 -13.79
C ALA A 113 -8.00 4.91 -14.47
N MET A 114 -7.23 4.58 -15.48
CA MET A 114 -7.29 3.29 -16.17
C MET A 114 -6.99 2.11 -15.24
N MET A 115 -6.00 2.26 -14.35
CA MET A 115 -5.68 1.22 -13.36
C MET A 115 -6.87 0.94 -12.45
N PHE A 116 -7.46 1.97 -11.88
CA PHE A 116 -8.57 1.80 -10.93
C PHE A 116 -9.87 1.37 -11.62
N GLU A 117 -10.12 1.84 -12.83
CA GLU A 117 -11.25 1.38 -13.64
C GLU A 117 -11.15 -0.12 -13.94
N SER A 118 -9.97 -0.60 -14.31
CA SER A 118 -9.75 -2.03 -14.56
C SER A 118 -10.03 -2.91 -13.34
N LEU A 119 -9.68 -2.43 -12.14
CA LEU A 119 -9.99 -3.14 -10.90
C LEU A 119 -11.48 -3.08 -10.56
N ALA A 120 -12.11 -1.94 -10.76
CA ALA A 120 -13.55 -1.77 -10.53
C ALA A 120 -14.39 -2.66 -11.45
N ASP A 121 -14.02 -2.78 -12.72
CA ASP A 121 -14.70 -3.65 -13.69
C ASP A 121 -14.66 -5.13 -13.30
N GLU A 122 -13.63 -5.54 -12.57
CA GLU A 122 -13.49 -6.88 -12.01
C GLU A 122 -14.14 -7.03 -10.62
N GLY A 123 -14.77 -5.99 -10.11
CA GLY A 123 -15.36 -5.99 -8.77
C GLY A 123 -14.34 -6.07 -7.63
N ILE A 124 -13.10 -5.64 -7.87
CA ILE A 124 -12.03 -5.67 -6.88
C ILE A 124 -12.02 -4.37 -6.10
N ASN A 125 -12.18 -4.49 -4.78
CA ASN A 125 -12.09 -3.35 -3.88
C ASN A 125 -10.64 -3.00 -3.54
N ILE A 126 -10.38 -1.70 -3.39
CA ILE A 126 -9.07 -1.16 -3.05
C ILE A 126 -9.07 -0.71 -1.59
N ASP A 127 -8.10 -1.18 -0.82
CA ASP A 127 -7.98 -0.87 0.60
C ASP A 127 -7.05 0.32 0.87
N MET A 128 -5.92 0.39 0.16
CA MET A 128 -4.94 1.47 0.26
C MET A 128 -4.40 1.83 -1.12
N ILE A 129 -3.97 3.07 -1.27
CA ILE A 129 -3.33 3.59 -2.50
C ILE A 129 -2.09 4.38 -2.12
N ALA A 130 -1.01 4.19 -2.86
CA ALA A 130 0.18 5.04 -2.79
C ALA A 130 0.75 5.27 -4.18
N THR A 131 1.31 6.44 -4.39
CA THR A 131 1.90 6.84 -5.68
C THR A 131 3.31 7.39 -5.50
N SER A 132 4.15 7.17 -6.49
CA SER A 132 5.44 7.82 -6.65
C SER A 132 5.64 8.23 -8.10
N GLU A 133 6.76 8.83 -8.45
CA GLU A 133 7.03 9.24 -9.83
C GLU A 133 7.04 8.09 -10.83
N ILE A 134 7.39 6.89 -10.37
CA ILE A 134 7.58 5.71 -11.23
C ILE A 134 6.62 4.57 -10.92
N LYS A 135 5.78 4.68 -9.89
CA LYS A 135 4.96 3.58 -9.42
C LYS A 135 3.63 4.05 -8.83
N VAL A 136 2.57 3.35 -9.18
CA VAL A 136 1.26 3.44 -8.49
C VAL A 136 0.98 2.08 -7.89
N SER A 137 0.73 2.05 -6.60
CA SER A 137 0.47 0.83 -5.84
C SER A 137 -0.90 0.89 -5.19
N CYS A 138 -1.59 -0.23 -5.15
CA CYS A 138 -2.79 -0.40 -4.35
C CYS A 138 -2.74 -1.71 -3.56
N VAL A 139 -3.40 -1.72 -2.44
CA VAL A 139 -3.59 -2.91 -1.60
C VAL A 139 -4.99 -3.44 -1.84
N VAL A 140 -5.07 -4.72 -2.14
CA VAL A 140 -6.31 -5.47 -2.37
C VAL A 140 -6.34 -6.71 -1.50
N SER A 141 -7.48 -7.40 -1.43
CA SER A 141 -7.53 -8.71 -0.79
C SER A 141 -6.59 -9.70 -1.47
N ALA A 142 -5.91 -10.54 -0.70
CA ALA A 142 -4.97 -11.50 -1.24
C ALA A 142 -5.61 -12.45 -2.27
N CYS A 143 -6.87 -12.84 -2.05
CA CYS A 143 -7.62 -13.69 -3.00
C CYS A 143 -7.91 -13.01 -4.35
N ASP A 144 -7.85 -11.69 -4.42
CA ASP A 144 -8.07 -10.91 -5.63
C ASP A 144 -6.77 -10.57 -6.39
N ALA A 145 -5.61 -10.85 -5.81
CA ALA A 145 -4.31 -10.44 -6.35
C ALA A 145 -4.11 -10.90 -7.81
N LYS A 146 -4.39 -12.16 -8.10
CA LYS A 146 -4.22 -12.72 -9.44
C LYS A 146 -5.15 -12.05 -10.46
N ARG A 147 -6.42 -11.87 -10.13
CA ARG A 147 -7.40 -11.18 -10.98
C ARG A 147 -7.00 -9.72 -11.20
N ALA A 148 -6.56 -9.05 -10.15
CA ALA A 148 -6.10 -7.66 -10.22
C ALA A 148 -4.92 -7.51 -11.20
N VAL A 149 -3.91 -8.35 -11.07
CA VAL A 149 -2.76 -8.35 -11.96
C VAL A 149 -3.15 -8.62 -13.40
N GLN A 150 -4.00 -9.61 -13.64
CA GLN A 150 -4.48 -9.96 -14.98
C GLN A 150 -5.28 -8.83 -15.63
N ALA A 151 -6.17 -8.19 -14.87
CA ALA A 151 -6.97 -7.06 -15.34
C ALA A 151 -6.09 -5.86 -15.74
N ILE A 152 -5.13 -5.51 -14.92
CA ILE A 152 -4.20 -4.40 -15.18
C ILE A 152 -3.30 -4.73 -16.39
N HIS A 153 -2.76 -5.93 -16.42
CA HIS A 153 -1.91 -6.40 -17.52
C HIS A 153 -2.63 -6.32 -18.87
N LYS A 154 -3.89 -6.75 -18.91
CA LYS A 154 -4.74 -6.65 -20.09
C LYS A 154 -5.04 -5.20 -20.48
N THR A 155 -5.38 -4.35 -19.51
CA THR A 155 -5.74 -2.95 -19.74
C THR A 155 -4.60 -2.16 -20.36
N PHE A 156 -3.37 -2.39 -19.91
CA PHE A 156 -2.19 -1.73 -20.42
C PHE A 156 -1.51 -2.49 -21.57
N GLU A 157 -2.11 -3.59 -22.04
CA GLU A 157 -1.59 -4.41 -23.15
C GLU A 157 -0.10 -4.78 -22.97
N LEU A 158 0.26 -5.21 -21.77
CA LEU A 158 1.62 -5.57 -21.46
C LEU A 158 2.01 -6.90 -22.11
N GLU A 159 3.26 -7.03 -22.55
CA GLU A 159 3.80 -8.27 -23.11
C GLU A 159 4.56 -9.05 -22.03
N GLY A 160 4.49 -10.39 -22.12
CA GLY A 160 5.23 -11.30 -21.24
C GLY A 160 4.44 -11.82 -20.03
N ASP A 161 5.06 -12.73 -19.31
CA ASP A 161 4.49 -13.30 -18.09
C ASP A 161 4.53 -12.29 -16.94
N VAL A 162 3.50 -12.36 -16.11
CA VAL A 162 3.44 -11.59 -14.87
C VAL A 162 4.51 -12.13 -13.92
N ALA A 163 5.51 -11.33 -13.63
CA ALA A 163 6.50 -11.69 -12.63
C ALA A 163 5.91 -11.62 -11.23
N ALA A 164 5.77 -12.79 -10.59
CA ALA A 164 5.63 -12.87 -9.15
C ALA A 164 6.99 -12.55 -8.53
N ASN A 165 7.11 -11.44 -7.85
CA ASN A 165 8.25 -11.24 -6.98
C ASN A 165 7.94 -11.89 -5.63
N ASP A 166 8.35 -13.14 -5.46
CA ASP A 166 8.35 -13.83 -4.18
C ASP A 166 9.36 -13.21 -3.20
N GLU A 167 10.27 -12.44 -3.73
CA GLU A 167 11.16 -11.61 -2.92
C GLU A 167 10.55 -10.20 -2.90
N GLY A 168 9.97 -9.85 -1.76
CA GLY A 168 9.46 -8.52 -1.53
C GLY A 168 10.43 -7.49 -2.08
N PHE A 169 9.91 -6.56 -2.86
CA PHE A 169 10.64 -5.44 -3.40
C PHE A 169 11.34 -4.75 -2.22
N LYS A 170 12.53 -5.22 -1.86
CA LYS A 170 13.43 -4.48 -0.99
C LYS A 170 13.94 -3.32 -1.83
N ALA A 171 13.11 -2.29 -1.90
CA ALA A 171 13.57 -1.02 -2.38
C ALA A 171 14.65 -0.53 -1.42
N GLY A 172 15.86 -0.39 -1.94
CA GLY A 172 16.90 0.35 -1.26
C GLY A 172 16.52 1.82 -1.13
#